data_8806b717b0b861278347d81c3b785b26
#
_entry.id   8806b717b0b861278347d81c3b785b26
#
_cell.length_a   1.000
_cell.length_b   1.000
_cell.length_c   1.000
_cell.angle_alpha   90.00
_cell.angle_beta   90.00
_cell.angle_gamma   90.00
#
_symmetry.space_group_name_H-M   'P 1'
#
loop_
_entity.id
_entity.type
_entity.pdbx_description
1 polymer ?
#
loop_
_entity_poly.entity_id
_entity_poly.type
_entity_poly.pdbx_seq_one_letter_code
_entity_poly.pdbx_strand_id
1 'polypeptide(L)'
;MTWYLLMAHFIADYPLQPNWMARNKRRPHVILGHISIHFLVMILLAGEARNTLWPYLLALALAHLCIDIGKETVHQLRPRWVIGPYVIDQLVHYVTIILTGVWIARAIGPVTLPLTTEVAILATTYLAATYVWFISERILAHDDESYHSEVQSQLWPRMFTRAVMLSAMLWALPLALPSALVWSGGRAGXXXXXXXXTATVPYLSGKHRQRALLTDVIVSLVLTIFAGAALWR
;
A
#
# COMPACT_ATOMS: atom_id res chain seq x y z
N MET A 1 4.90 -6.75 14.30
CA MET A 1 5.94 -6.98 13.26
C MET A 1 5.38 -6.93 11.83
N THR A 2 4.35 -7.73 11.51
CA THR A 2 3.80 -7.81 10.13
C THR A 2 3.45 -6.45 9.51
N TRP A 3 2.81 -5.56 10.27
CA TRP A 3 2.46 -4.22 9.77
C TRP A 3 3.69 -3.39 9.40
N TYR A 4 4.78 -3.53 10.14
CA TYR A 4 6.06 -2.89 9.81
C TYR A 4 6.64 -3.38 8.49
N LEU A 5 6.63 -4.70 8.31
CA LEU A 5 7.14 -5.30 7.07
C LEU A 5 6.28 -4.92 5.88
N LEU A 6 4.95 -4.86 6.08
CA LEU A 6 4.01 -4.44 5.03
C LEU A 6 4.19 -2.96 4.69
N MET A 7 4.34 -2.10 5.71
CA MET A 7 4.64 -0.68 5.52
C MET A 7 5.94 -0.50 4.74
N ALA A 8 7.00 -1.22 5.13
CA ALA A 8 8.29 -1.18 4.44
C ALA A 8 8.16 -1.58 2.97
N HIS A 9 7.42 -2.66 2.72
CA HIS A 9 7.16 -3.15 1.36
C HIS A 9 6.44 -2.09 0.52
N PHE A 10 5.36 -1.48 1.07
CA PHE A 10 4.63 -0.44 0.34
C PHE A 10 5.49 0.79 0.06
N ILE A 11 6.33 1.21 1.02
CA ILE A 11 7.24 2.34 0.82
C ILE A 11 8.23 2.02 -0.32
N ALA A 12 8.79 0.82 -0.32
CA ALA A 12 9.82 0.44 -1.30
C ALA A 12 9.24 0.20 -2.70
N ASP A 13 8.07 -0.45 -2.80
CA ASP A 13 7.45 -0.82 -4.09
C ASP A 13 6.72 0.35 -4.77
N TYR A 14 6.31 1.37 -4.02
CA TYR A 14 5.48 2.42 -4.59
C TYR A 14 6.18 3.78 -4.59
N PRO A 15 6.34 4.50 -3.46
CA PRO A 15 7.03 5.79 -3.50
C PRO A 15 8.49 5.72 -3.94
N LEU A 16 9.22 4.67 -3.56
CA LEU A 16 10.67 4.57 -3.83
C LEU A 16 11.00 3.76 -5.09
N GLN A 17 10.01 3.30 -5.83
CA GLN A 17 10.19 2.60 -7.10
C GLN A 17 9.76 3.50 -8.27
N PRO A 18 10.67 4.30 -8.82
CA PRO A 18 10.31 5.14 -9.96
C PRO A 18 9.96 4.30 -11.19
N ASN A 19 9.17 4.87 -12.10
CA ASN A 19 8.67 4.17 -13.29
C ASN A 19 9.79 3.55 -14.13
N TRP A 20 10.96 4.23 -14.25
CA TRP A 20 12.07 3.69 -15.02
C TRP A 20 12.60 2.39 -14.40
N MET A 21 12.64 2.32 -13.07
CA MET A 21 13.09 1.12 -12.35
C MET A 21 12.10 -0.04 -12.58
N ALA A 22 10.80 0.23 -12.42
CA ALA A 22 9.75 -0.77 -12.63
C ALA A 22 9.81 -1.37 -14.05
N ARG A 23 10.11 -0.52 -15.07
CA ARG A 23 10.18 -0.96 -16.49
C ARG A 23 11.47 -1.68 -16.83
N ASN A 24 12.51 -1.60 -15.98
CA ASN A 24 13.83 -2.14 -16.28
C ASN A 24 14.27 -3.23 -15.29
N LYS A 25 13.35 -3.86 -14.56
CA LYS A 25 13.66 -4.89 -13.56
C LYS A 25 14.38 -6.12 -14.15
N ARG A 26 14.33 -6.31 -15.47
CA ARG A 26 15.07 -7.37 -16.15
C ARG A 26 16.59 -7.19 -16.11
N ARG A 27 17.07 -5.95 -15.87
CA ARG A 27 18.50 -5.66 -15.79
C ARG A 27 18.98 -6.03 -14.38
N PRO A 28 20.01 -6.89 -14.24
CA PRO A 28 20.45 -7.35 -12.91
C PRO A 28 20.77 -6.22 -11.92
N HIS A 29 21.44 -5.15 -12.37
CA HIS A 29 21.75 -4.03 -11.49
C HIS A 29 20.52 -3.26 -11.05
N VAL A 30 19.44 -3.22 -11.87
CA VAL A 30 18.19 -2.53 -11.52
C VAL A 30 17.42 -3.32 -10.48
N ILE A 31 17.25 -4.64 -10.68
CA ILE A 31 16.53 -5.47 -9.72
C ILE A 31 17.31 -5.55 -8.40
N LEU A 32 18.65 -5.65 -8.44
CA LEU A 32 19.45 -5.62 -7.23
C LEU A 32 19.33 -4.27 -6.50
N GLY A 33 19.31 -3.16 -7.24
CA GLY A 33 19.07 -1.83 -6.67
C GLY A 33 17.71 -1.75 -5.98
N HIS A 34 16.68 -2.29 -6.63
CA HIS A 34 15.31 -2.35 -6.05
C HIS A 34 15.29 -3.15 -4.74
N ILE A 35 15.90 -4.34 -4.74
CA ILE A 35 15.96 -5.18 -3.54
C ILE A 35 16.79 -4.50 -2.42
N SER A 36 17.84 -3.79 -2.80
CA SER A 36 18.63 -3.01 -1.83
C SER A 36 17.77 -1.92 -1.17
N ILE A 37 16.89 -1.26 -1.94
CA ILE A 37 15.93 -0.29 -1.38
C ILE A 37 15.02 -0.97 -0.37
N HIS A 38 14.46 -2.15 -0.70
CA HIS A 38 13.62 -2.92 0.23
C HIS A 38 14.36 -3.22 1.52
N PHE A 39 15.56 -3.79 1.41
CA PHE A 39 16.37 -4.14 2.58
C PHE A 39 16.69 -2.91 3.41
N LEU A 40 17.11 -1.81 2.76
CA LEU A 40 17.45 -0.56 3.44
C LEU A 40 16.24 0.02 4.19
N VAL A 41 15.07 0.07 3.55
CA VAL A 41 13.85 0.58 4.19
C VAL A 41 13.51 -0.26 5.43
N MET A 42 13.57 -1.60 5.31
CA MET A 42 13.31 -2.48 6.45
C MET A 42 14.31 -2.25 7.59
N ILE A 43 15.60 -2.10 7.29
CA ILE A 43 16.66 -1.84 8.28
C ILE A 43 16.44 -0.48 8.97
N LEU A 44 16.10 0.55 8.20
CA LEU A 44 15.85 1.89 8.74
C LEU A 44 14.63 1.88 9.67
N LEU A 45 13.55 1.22 9.25
CA LEU A 45 12.35 1.12 10.07
C LEU A 45 12.55 0.25 11.32
N ALA A 46 13.46 -0.72 11.28
CA ALA A 46 13.78 -1.56 12.44
C ALA A 46 14.51 -0.79 13.54
N GLY A 47 15.17 0.33 13.22
CA GLY A 47 15.87 1.14 14.20
C GLY A 47 16.96 0.33 14.93
N GLU A 48 16.97 0.38 16.25
CA GLU A 48 17.98 -0.36 17.05
C GLU A 48 17.78 -1.88 16.96
N ALA A 49 16.55 -2.33 16.70
CA ALA A 49 16.28 -3.76 16.56
C ALA A 49 16.93 -4.38 15.32
N ARG A 50 17.49 -3.57 14.41
CA ARG A 50 18.13 -4.05 13.17
C ARG A 50 19.21 -5.10 13.45
N ASN A 51 19.93 -4.98 14.57
CA ASN A 51 21.01 -5.92 14.91
C ASN A 51 20.51 -7.35 15.14
N THR A 52 19.28 -7.48 15.62
CA THR A 52 18.62 -8.78 15.83
C THR A 52 17.83 -9.22 14.60
N LEU A 53 17.23 -8.24 13.89
CA LEU A 53 16.28 -8.51 12.81
C LEU A 53 16.94 -8.75 11.45
N TRP A 54 18.19 -8.25 11.22
CA TRP A 54 18.77 -8.21 9.87
C TRP A 54 18.77 -9.56 9.13
N PRO A 55 18.98 -10.74 9.78
CA PRO A 55 18.95 -11.98 9.01
C PRO A 55 17.57 -12.31 8.42
N TYR A 56 16.52 -12.03 9.19
CA TYR A 56 15.13 -12.22 8.75
C TYR A 56 14.76 -11.23 7.66
N LEU A 57 15.23 -9.97 7.79
CA LEU A 57 14.97 -8.91 6.81
C LEU A 57 15.72 -9.21 5.51
N LEU A 58 16.93 -9.75 5.60
CA LEU A 58 17.70 -10.18 4.42
C LEU A 58 16.99 -11.37 3.74
N ALA A 59 16.53 -12.36 4.53
CA ALA A 59 15.78 -13.50 3.99
C ALA A 59 14.52 -13.02 3.25
N LEU A 60 13.79 -12.06 3.83
CA LEU A 60 12.60 -11.48 3.19
C LEU A 60 12.97 -10.73 1.89
N ALA A 61 14.06 -9.96 1.90
CA ALA A 61 14.54 -9.26 0.70
C ALA A 61 14.94 -10.25 -0.41
N LEU A 62 15.58 -11.35 -0.06
CA LEU A 62 15.93 -12.41 -1.02
C LEU A 62 14.69 -13.12 -1.55
N ALA A 63 13.70 -13.39 -0.69
CA ALA A 63 12.42 -13.94 -1.12
C ALA A 63 11.71 -12.97 -2.10
N HIS A 64 11.71 -11.67 -1.79
CA HIS A 64 11.17 -10.63 -2.69
C HIS A 64 11.87 -10.67 -4.05
N LEU A 65 13.20 -10.78 -4.07
CA LEU A 65 13.97 -10.91 -5.31
C LEU A 65 13.49 -12.11 -6.14
N CYS A 66 13.31 -13.26 -5.50
CA CYS A 66 12.86 -14.47 -6.20
C CYS A 66 11.46 -14.30 -6.81
N ILE A 67 10.55 -13.64 -6.06
CA ILE A 67 9.18 -13.38 -6.53
C ILE A 67 9.23 -12.45 -7.75
N ASP A 68 10.00 -11.36 -7.68
CA ASP A 68 10.14 -10.40 -8.78
C ASP A 68 10.74 -11.05 -10.03
N ILE A 69 11.75 -11.91 -9.89
CA ILE A 69 12.34 -12.65 -11.02
C ILE A 69 11.27 -13.57 -11.64
N GLY A 70 10.51 -14.26 -10.79
CA GLY A 70 9.42 -15.12 -11.25
C GLY A 70 8.39 -14.36 -12.08
N LYS A 71 7.95 -13.21 -11.57
CA LYS A 71 7.00 -12.32 -12.28
C LYS A 71 7.57 -11.88 -13.64
N GLU A 72 8.83 -11.41 -13.66
CA GLU A 72 9.46 -10.97 -14.89
C GLU A 72 9.59 -12.11 -15.92
N THR A 73 9.85 -13.33 -15.43
CA THR A 73 9.89 -14.53 -16.29
C THR A 73 8.51 -14.81 -16.90
N VAL A 74 7.46 -14.78 -16.09
CA VAL A 74 6.07 -14.96 -16.57
C VAL A 74 5.72 -13.88 -17.61
N HIS A 75 6.09 -12.63 -17.34
CA HIS A 75 5.83 -11.53 -18.27
C HIS A 75 6.54 -11.71 -19.61
N GLN A 76 7.75 -12.28 -19.61
CA GLN A 76 8.47 -12.61 -20.86
C GLN A 76 7.78 -13.72 -21.66
N LEU A 77 7.31 -14.75 -20.95
CA LEU A 77 6.66 -15.90 -21.58
C LEU A 77 5.25 -15.58 -22.09
N ARG A 78 4.56 -14.65 -21.39
CA ARG A 78 3.16 -14.29 -21.70
C ARG A 78 2.97 -12.77 -21.58
N PRO A 79 3.51 -11.98 -22.54
CA PRO A 79 3.50 -10.53 -22.44
C PRO A 79 2.09 -9.89 -22.44
N ARG A 80 1.09 -10.58 -23.01
CA ARG A 80 -0.29 -10.09 -23.00
C ARG A 80 -1.02 -10.34 -21.68
N TRP A 81 -0.47 -11.18 -20.81
CA TRP A 81 -1.10 -11.51 -19.53
C TRP A 81 -0.55 -10.54 -18.45
N VAL A 82 -1.24 -9.44 -18.26
CA VAL A 82 -0.77 -8.32 -17.38
C VAL A 82 -1.39 -8.40 -15.99
N ILE A 83 -2.71 -8.51 -15.90
CA ILE A 83 -3.45 -8.41 -14.63
C ILE A 83 -3.13 -9.61 -13.73
N GLY A 84 -3.22 -10.83 -14.25
CA GLY A 84 -3.00 -12.05 -13.46
C GLY A 84 -1.65 -12.07 -12.76
N PRO A 85 -0.52 -11.92 -13.51
CA PRO A 85 0.80 -11.90 -12.87
C PRO A 85 0.95 -10.81 -11.82
N TYR A 86 0.37 -9.63 -12.02
CA TYR A 86 0.40 -8.57 -11.02
C TYR A 86 -0.31 -8.98 -9.72
N VAL A 87 -1.54 -9.52 -9.85
CA VAL A 87 -2.32 -9.92 -8.67
C VAL A 87 -1.61 -11.05 -7.91
N ILE A 88 -1.14 -12.07 -8.63
CA ILE A 88 -0.41 -13.20 -8.03
C ILE A 88 0.85 -12.71 -7.31
N ASP A 89 1.62 -11.86 -7.97
CA ASP A 89 2.82 -11.25 -7.44
C ASP A 89 2.55 -10.55 -6.09
N GLN A 90 1.52 -9.68 -6.05
CA GLN A 90 1.18 -8.98 -4.81
C GLN A 90 0.73 -9.95 -3.71
N LEU A 91 -0.10 -10.95 -4.04
CA LEU A 91 -0.54 -11.94 -3.06
C LEU A 91 0.63 -12.73 -2.48
N VAL A 92 1.58 -13.17 -3.33
CA VAL A 92 2.75 -13.92 -2.87
C VAL A 92 3.62 -13.06 -1.95
N HIS A 93 3.81 -11.78 -2.29
CA HIS A 93 4.54 -10.83 -1.42
C HIS A 93 3.85 -10.70 -0.06
N TYR A 94 2.51 -10.51 -0.03
CA TYR A 94 1.79 -10.36 1.25
C TYR A 94 1.87 -11.62 2.09
N VAL A 95 1.72 -12.80 1.48
CA VAL A 95 1.86 -14.09 2.20
C VAL A 95 3.27 -14.22 2.78
N THR A 96 4.30 -13.91 1.99
CA THR A 96 5.71 -14.00 2.42
C THR A 96 5.97 -13.05 3.60
N ILE A 97 5.43 -11.83 3.53
CA ILE A 97 5.54 -10.82 4.61
C ILE A 97 4.88 -11.34 5.89
N ILE A 98 3.65 -11.89 5.79
CA ILE A 98 2.92 -12.42 6.94
C ILE A 98 3.72 -13.59 7.57
N LEU A 99 4.18 -14.53 6.75
CA LEU A 99 4.96 -15.67 7.23
C LEU A 99 6.25 -15.22 7.91
N THR A 100 6.95 -14.24 7.34
CA THR A 100 8.16 -13.68 7.96
C THR A 100 7.84 -13.00 9.29
N GLY A 101 6.75 -12.23 9.36
CA GLY A 101 6.33 -11.61 10.62
C GLY A 101 6.03 -12.62 11.71
N VAL A 102 5.35 -13.74 11.36
CA VAL A 102 5.07 -14.85 12.28
C VAL A 102 6.37 -15.55 12.68
N TRP A 103 7.26 -15.79 11.71
CA TRP A 103 8.56 -16.42 11.98
C TRP A 103 9.37 -15.62 12.98
N ILE A 104 9.50 -14.30 12.77
CA ILE A 104 10.22 -13.39 13.68
C ILE A 104 9.60 -13.47 15.09
N ALA A 105 8.26 -13.36 15.18
CA ALA A 105 7.56 -13.37 16.46
C ALA A 105 7.82 -14.68 17.25
N ARG A 106 7.90 -15.80 16.56
CA ARG A 106 8.17 -17.12 17.18
C ARG A 106 9.65 -17.30 17.54
N ALA A 107 10.56 -16.79 16.72
CA ALA A 107 12.00 -17.04 16.87
C ALA A 107 12.63 -16.17 17.96
N ILE A 108 12.23 -14.90 18.04
CA ILE A 108 12.89 -13.94 18.94
C ILE A 108 11.92 -13.22 19.90
N GLY A 109 10.60 -13.43 19.73
CA GLY A 109 9.60 -12.82 20.61
C GLY A 109 9.35 -11.34 20.32
N PRO A 110 8.80 -10.61 21.30
CA PRO A 110 8.50 -9.17 21.11
C PRO A 110 9.77 -8.34 20.91
N VAL A 111 9.69 -7.41 19.95
CA VAL A 111 10.81 -6.51 19.60
C VAL A 111 10.30 -5.07 19.69
N THR A 112 11.09 -4.21 20.33
CA THR A 112 10.78 -2.78 20.38
C THR A 112 11.17 -2.12 19.06
N LEU A 113 10.21 -1.49 18.44
CA LEU A 113 10.38 -0.80 17.16
C LEU A 113 10.17 0.70 17.33
N PRO A 114 10.79 1.55 16.48
CA PRO A 114 10.72 3.01 16.66
C PRO A 114 9.31 3.59 16.57
N LEU A 115 8.44 2.98 15.75
CA LEU A 115 7.05 3.42 15.59
C LEU A 115 6.13 2.45 16.34
N THR A 116 4.98 2.92 16.78
CA THR A 116 3.98 2.02 17.37
C THR A 116 3.27 1.22 16.28
N THR A 117 2.63 0.13 16.67
CA THR A 117 1.86 -0.70 15.74
C THR A 117 0.73 0.09 15.08
N GLU A 118 0.10 0.99 15.84
CA GLU A 118 -0.98 1.84 15.35
C GLU A 118 -0.49 2.76 14.22
N VAL A 119 0.68 3.37 14.40
CA VAL A 119 1.30 4.21 13.36
C VAL A 119 1.60 3.37 12.11
N ALA A 120 2.13 2.16 12.29
CA ALA A 120 2.43 1.27 11.16
C ALA A 120 1.13 0.85 10.44
N ILE A 121 0.04 0.55 11.16
CA ILE A 121 -1.27 0.24 10.58
C ILE A 121 -1.78 1.44 9.77
N LEU A 122 -1.79 2.63 10.36
CA LEU A 122 -2.29 3.84 9.69
C LEU A 122 -1.47 4.16 8.45
N ALA A 123 -0.14 4.16 8.58
CA ALA A 123 0.76 4.44 7.45
C ALA A 123 0.53 3.43 6.30
N THR A 124 0.43 2.13 6.64
CA THR A 124 0.14 1.08 5.65
C THR A 124 -1.21 1.34 4.97
N THR A 125 -2.22 1.71 5.74
CA THR A 125 -3.58 1.98 5.24
C THR A 125 -3.58 3.18 4.27
N TYR A 126 -2.88 4.27 4.63
CA TYR A 126 -2.76 5.44 3.74
C TYR A 126 -1.99 5.12 2.47
N LEU A 127 -0.88 4.38 2.58
CA LEU A 127 -0.12 3.93 1.39
C LEU A 127 -0.99 3.04 0.50
N ALA A 128 -1.79 2.14 1.11
CA ALA A 128 -2.69 1.26 0.36
C ALA A 128 -3.76 2.07 -0.39
N ALA A 129 -4.40 3.05 0.27
CA ALA A 129 -5.46 3.85 -0.34
C ALA A 129 -4.93 4.76 -1.46
N THR A 130 -3.73 5.29 -1.29
CA THR A 130 -3.14 6.25 -2.23
C THR A 130 -2.34 5.53 -3.31
N TYR A 131 -1.11 5.12 -3.00
CA TYR A 131 -0.16 4.58 -3.99
C TYR A 131 -0.55 3.20 -4.50
N VAL A 132 -0.81 2.26 -3.59
CA VAL A 132 -1.08 0.86 -3.99
C VAL A 132 -2.32 0.81 -4.89
N TRP A 133 -3.41 1.45 -4.43
CA TRP A 133 -4.65 1.44 -5.21
C TRP A 133 -4.50 2.17 -6.53
N PHE A 134 -3.77 3.29 -6.57
CA PHE A 134 -3.54 4.03 -7.83
C PHE A 134 -2.84 3.15 -8.87
N ILE A 135 -1.77 2.45 -8.47
CA ILE A 135 -1.03 1.57 -9.39
C ILE A 135 -1.92 0.36 -9.78
N SER A 136 -2.61 -0.23 -8.81
CA SER A 136 -3.54 -1.35 -9.07
C SER A 136 -4.62 -0.95 -10.08
N GLU A 137 -5.24 0.22 -9.88
CA GLU A 137 -6.29 0.72 -10.78
C GLU A 137 -5.76 0.91 -12.20
N ARG A 138 -4.55 1.45 -12.35
CA ARG A 138 -3.92 1.60 -13.67
C ARG A 138 -3.71 0.25 -14.36
N ILE A 139 -3.25 -0.76 -13.60
CA ILE A 139 -3.00 -2.09 -14.14
C ILE A 139 -4.34 -2.78 -14.48
N LEU A 140 -5.34 -2.64 -13.61
CA LEU A 140 -6.68 -3.20 -13.87
C LEU A 140 -7.39 -2.51 -15.04
N ALA A 141 -7.01 -1.27 -15.35
CA ALA A 141 -7.52 -0.51 -16.49
C ALA A 141 -6.70 -0.75 -17.77
N HIS A 142 -5.79 -1.74 -17.79
CA HIS A 142 -4.87 -1.97 -18.90
C HIS A 142 -5.58 -2.09 -20.26
N ASP A 143 -6.74 -2.75 -20.29
CA ASP A 143 -7.48 -2.99 -21.54
C ASP A 143 -8.40 -1.82 -21.93
N ASP A 144 -8.51 -0.79 -21.08
CA ASP A 144 -9.33 0.42 -21.35
C ASP A 144 -8.39 1.63 -21.44
N GLU A 145 -7.83 1.86 -22.63
CA GLU A 145 -6.81 2.89 -22.87
C GLU A 145 -7.31 4.29 -22.48
N SER A 146 -8.59 4.58 -22.72
CA SER A 146 -9.15 5.89 -22.39
C SER A 146 -9.20 6.10 -20.87
N TYR A 147 -9.62 5.09 -20.12
CA TYR A 147 -9.65 5.14 -18.65
C TYR A 147 -8.23 5.16 -18.07
N HIS A 148 -7.34 4.32 -18.62
CA HIS A 148 -5.94 4.26 -18.18
C HIS A 148 -5.24 5.62 -18.30
N SER A 149 -5.40 6.32 -19.44
CA SER A 149 -4.76 7.62 -19.66
C SER A 149 -5.34 8.69 -18.73
N GLU A 150 -6.65 8.69 -18.51
CA GLU A 150 -7.30 9.61 -17.56
C GLU A 150 -6.82 9.38 -16.13
N VAL A 151 -6.78 8.11 -15.67
CA VAL A 151 -6.29 7.77 -14.32
C VAL A 151 -4.85 8.27 -14.16
N GLN A 152 -4.00 8.04 -15.15
CA GLN A 152 -2.60 8.43 -15.09
C GLN A 152 -2.41 9.95 -14.97
N SER A 153 -3.24 10.74 -15.65
CA SER A 153 -3.15 12.20 -15.62
C SER A 153 -3.59 12.80 -14.28
N GLN A 154 -4.33 12.04 -13.45
CA GLN A 154 -4.94 12.53 -12.22
C GLN A 154 -4.26 11.98 -10.94
N LEU A 155 -2.97 11.63 -11.03
CA LEU A 155 -2.24 11.01 -9.91
C LEU A 155 -2.41 11.78 -8.58
N TRP A 156 -1.94 13.03 -8.54
CA TRP A 156 -1.92 13.79 -7.28
C TRP A 156 -3.31 14.16 -6.76
N PRO A 157 -4.23 14.66 -7.61
CA PRO A 157 -5.60 14.94 -7.14
C PRO A 157 -6.27 13.70 -6.57
N ARG A 158 -6.13 12.54 -7.20
CA ARG A 158 -6.78 11.31 -6.75
C ARG A 158 -6.17 10.77 -5.47
N MET A 159 -4.83 10.81 -5.35
CA MET A 159 -4.16 10.44 -4.08
C MET A 159 -4.63 11.31 -2.93
N PHE A 160 -4.69 12.64 -3.16
CA PHE A 160 -5.17 13.58 -2.14
C PHE A 160 -6.62 13.28 -1.76
N THR A 161 -7.49 13.08 -2.74
CA THR A 161 -8.92 12.77 -2.49
C THR A 161 -9.07 11.50 -1.66
N ARG A 162 -8.34 10.44 -2.02
CA ARG A 162 -8.38 9.16 -1.28
C ARG A 162 -7.89 9.33 0.15
N ALA A 163 -6.82 10.11 0.35
CA ALA A 163 -6.32 10.39 1.69
C ALA A 163 -7.36 11.13 2.53
N VAL A 164 -8.02 12.14 1.96
CA VAL A 164 -9.08 12.90 2.63
C VAL A 164 -10.28 12.00 2.92
N MET A 165 -10.72 11.20 1.96
CA MET A 165 -11.84 10.27 2.13
C MET A 165 -11.55 9.26 3.24
N LEU A 166 -10.36 8.67 3.21
CA LEU A 166 -9.91 7.72 4.23
C LEU A 166 -9.89 8.38 5.61
N SER A 167 -9.33 9.60 5.71
CA SER A 167 -9.31 10.36 6.97
C SER A 167 -10.72 10.61 7.50
N ALA A 168 -11.65 11.04 6.62
CA ALA A 168 -13.02 11.30 7.00
C ALA A 168 -13.73 10.01 7.47
N MET A 169 -13.48 8.89 6.80
CA MET A 169 -14.06 7.60 7.18
C MET A 169 -13.48 7.07 8.49
N LEU A 170 -12.15 7.17 8.68
CA LEU A 170 -11.50 6.80 9.95
C LEU A 170 -12.03 7.65 11.11
N TRP A 171 -12.24 8.93 10.87
CA TRP A 171 -12.82 9.85 11.85
C TRP A 171 -14.28 9.51 12.18
N ALA A 172 -15.08 9.17 11.15
CA ALA A 172 -16.51 8.90 11.31
C ALA A 172 -16.80 7.56 11.99
N LEU A 173 -15.88 6.59 11.92
CA LEU A 173 -16.06 5.28 12.55
C LEU A 173 -15.48 5.28 13.96
N PRO A 174 -16.35 5.22 15.01
CA PRO A 174 -15.84 5.21 16.40
C PRO A 174 -14.96 4.01 16.74
N LEU A 175 -14.90 3.03 15.84
CA LEU A 175 -14.08 1.83 15.98
C LEU A 175 -12.62 2.04 15.60
N ALA A 176 -12.29 3.18 14.97
CA ALA A 176 -10.98 3.32 14.32
C ALA A 176 -9.92 4.01 15.19
N LEU A 177 -10.33 4.72 16.25
CA LEU A 177 -9.36 5.48 17.08
C LEU A 177 -9.64 5.27 18.57
N PRO A 178 -8.60 5.26 19.41
CA PRO A 178 -8.78 5.25 20.87
C PRO A 178 -9.66 6.41 21.31
N SER A 179 -10.46 6.18 22.35
CA SER A 179 -11.44 7.15 22.86
C SER A 179 -10.83 8.52 23.20
N ALA A 180 -9.55 8.58 23.50
CA ALA A 180 -8.85 9.83 23.81
C ALA A 180 -8.64 10.74 22.59
N LEU A 181 -8.79 10.21 21.37
CA LEU A 181 -8.62 10.96 20.14
C LEU A 181 -9.97 11.32 19.47
N VAL A 182 -11.07 10.89 20.06
CA VAL A 182 -12.41 11.21 19.54
C VAL A 182 -12.85 12.58 20.06
N TRP A 183 -12.66 13.58 19.24
CA TRP A 183 -13.15 14.94 19.53
C TRP A 183 -14.69 14.95 19.46
N SER A 184 -15.32 15.46 20.48
CA SER A 184 -16.78 15.39 20.67
C SER A 184 -17.63 16.17 19.65
N GLY A 185 -17.01 16.94 18.75
CA GLY A 185 -17.73 17.76 17.77
C GLY A 185 -17.88 17.13 16.38
N GLY A 186 -17.52 15.89 16.19
CA GLY A 186 -17.09 15.44 14.89
C GLY A 186 -18.03 14.68 13.96
N ARG A 187 -19.18 14.17 14.40
CA ARG A 187 -20.00 13.31 13.52
C ARG A 187 -20.66 14.07 12.36
N ALA A 188 -21.06 15.33 12.59
CA ALA A 188 -21.60 16.18 11.54
C ALA A 188 -20.50 16.63 10.55
N GLY A 189 -19.38 16.88 11.11
CA GLY A 189 -18.21 17.32 10.34
C GLY A 189 -17.66 16.30 9.33
N UNK A 190 -17.71 15.24 9.64
CA UNK A 190 -17.22 14.17 8.83
C UNK A 190 -18.00 13.92 7.57
N UNK A 191 -19.08 14.07 7.70
CA UNK A 191 -19.90 13.92 6.58
C UNK A 191 -19.73 15.10 5.65
N UNK A 192 -19.61 15.97 6.29
CA UNK A 192 -19.35 17.14 5.54
C UNK A 192 -18.02 17.10 4.85
N UNK A 193 -17.27 16.66 5.50
CA UNK A 193 -15.99 16.51 4.94
C UNK A 193 -15.96 15.53 3.81
N UNK A 194 -16.56 14.74 4.02
CA UNK A 194 -16.70 13.81 2.98
C UNK A 194 -17.42 14.40 1.82
N UNK A 195 -18.27 14.99 2.14
CA UNK A 195 -18.99 15.64 1.14
C UNK A 195 -18.22 16.77 0.52
N UNK A 196 -17.62 17.24 1.22
CA UNK A 196 -16.81 18.26 0.73
C UNK A 196 -15.69 17.77 -0.11
N UNK A 197 -15.28 16.86 0.32
CA UNK A 197 -14.23 16.28 -0.41
C UNK A 197 -14.67 15.78 -1.75
N THR A 198 -15.70 15.24 -1.87
CA THR A 198 -16.26 14.75 -3.13
C THR A 198 -16.68 15.88 -4.09
N ALA A 199 -17.12 16.96 -3.54
CA ALA A 199 -17.57 18.11 -4.36
C ALA A 199 -16.45 18.99 -4.91
N THR A 200 -15.32 19.04 -4.23
CA THR A 200 -14.25 19.97 -4.56
C THR A 200 -13.13 19.39 -5.42
N VAL A 201 -13.04 18.06 -5.53
CA VAL A 201 -11.94 17.44 -6.29
C VAL A 201 -12.37 17.20 -7.74
N PRO A 202 -11.61 17.65 -8.73
CA PRO A 202 -11.91 17.37 -10.14
C PRO A 202 -11.61 15.90 -10.44
N TYR A 203 -12.64 15.11 -10.44
CA TYR A 203 -12.56 13.72 -10.88
C TYR A 203 -12.47 13.63 -12.39
N LEU A 204 -12.24 12.43 -12.86
CA LEU A 204 -12.25 12.12 -14.27
C LEU A 204 -13.55 12.61 -14.91
N SER A 205 -13.49 13.05 -16.14
CA SER A 205 -14.66 13.56 -16.86
C SER A 205 -15.51 12.43 -17.44
N GLY A 206 -16.73 12.77 -17.79
CA GLY A 206 -17.62 11.90 -18.55
C GLY A 206 -17.96 10.58 -17.85
N LYS A 207 -17.96 9.50 -18.63
CA LYS A 207 -18.39 8.15 -18.20
C LYS A 207 -17.50 7.53 -17.13
N HIS A 208 -16.24 7.95 -17.05
CA HIS A 208 -15.28 7.35 -16.13
C HIS A 208 -15.39 7.91 -14.71
N ARG A 209 -16.05 9.06 -14.55
CA ARG A 209 -16.20 9.73 -13.24
C ARG A 209 -16.89 8.84 -12.21
N GLN A 210 -18.01 8.24 -12.58
CA GLN A 210 -18.77 7.39 -11.66
C GLN A 210 -18.00 6.14 -11.26
N ARG A 211 -17.31 5.51 -12.22
CA ARG A 211 -16.46 4.34 -11.98
C ARG A 211 -15.35 4.69 -10.98
N ALA A 212 -14.63 5.78 -11.23
CA ALA A 212 -13.51 6.20 -10.39
C ALA A 212 -14.00 6.55 -8.97
N LEU A 213 -15.09 7.32 -8.86
CA LEU A 213 -15.65 7.69 -7.56
C LEU A 213 -16.08 6.46 -6.77
N LEU A 214 -16.80 5.54 -7.42
CA LEU A 214 -17.29 4.32 -6.77
C LEU A 214 -16.11 3.47 -6.25
N THR A 215 -15.07 3.28 -7.08
CA THR A 215 -13.91 2.50 -6.66
C THR A 215 -13.15 3.17 -5.51
N ASP A 216 -13.01 4.50 -5.54
CA ASP A 216 -12.34 5.25 -4.47
C ASP A 216 -13.10 5.13 -3.15
N VAL A 217 -14.44 5.22 -3.19
CA VAL A 217 -15.29 5.06 -1.99
C VAL A 217 -15.18 3.63 -1.45
N ILE A 218 -15.33 2.61 -2.32
CA ILE A 218 -15.28 1.20 -1.90
C ILE A 218 -13.92 0.88 -1.26
N VAL A 219 -12.83 1.28 -1.92
CA VAL A 219 -11.47 0.99 -1.41
C VAL A 219 -11.24 1.70 -0.07
N SER A 220 -11.62 2.98 0.03
CA SER A 220 -11.46 3.73 1.28
C SER A 220 -12.28 3.09 2.41
N LEU A 221 -13.51 2.65 2.13
CA LEU A 221 -14.37 1.98 3.11
C LEU A 221 -13.76 0.65 3.57
N VAL A 222 -13.34 -0.19 2.62
CA VAL A 222 -12.72 -1.50 2.93
C VAL A 222 -11.47 -1.29 3.80
N LEU A 223 -10.61 -0.34 3.42
CA LEU A 223 -9.38 -0.06 4.16
C LEU A 223 -9.68 0.52 5.55
N THR A 224 -10.73 1.35 5.68
CA THR A 224 -11.17 1.89 6.98
C THR A 224 -11.63 0.76 7.90
N ILE A 225 -12.45 -0.16 7.40
CA ILE A 225 -12.93 -1.32 8.17
C ILE A 225 -11.73 -2.18 8.60
N PHE A 226 -10.81 -2.42 7.67
CA PHE A 226 -9.62 -3.24 7.94
C PHE A 226 -8.72 -2.60 8.99
N ALA A 227 -8.46 -1.29 8.86
CA ALA A 227 -7.65 -0.55 9.84
C ALA A 227 -8.35 -0.51 11.20
N GLY A 228 -9.67 -0.26 11.23
CA GLY A 228 -10.46 -0.26 12.46
C GLY A 228 -10.37 -1.61 13.17
N ALA A 229 -10.55 -2.71 12.44
CA ALA A 229 -10.45 -4.05 12.99
C ALA A 229 -9.04 -4.36 13.52
N ALA A 230 -8.00 -3.84 12.85
CA ALA A 230 -6.60 -4.02 13.29
C ALA A 230 -6.27 -3.18 14.52
N LEU A 231 -6.82 -1.98 14.61
CA LEU A 231 -6.59 -1.06 15.74
C LEU A 231 -7.41 -1.43 17.00
N TRP A 232 -8.52 -2.14 16.83
CA TRP A 232 -9.41 -2.55 17.93
C TRP A 232 -8.77 -3.59 18.86
N ARG A 233 -7.72 -4.29 18.43
CA ARG A 233 -7.00 -5.31 19.21
C ARG A 233 -6.02 -4.69 20.21
#